data_8adc1a9d7004ebc1881bc7142e6cacb7
#
_entry.id   8adc1a9d7004ebc1881bc7142e6cacb7
#
_cell.length_a   1.000
_cell.length_b   1.000
_cell.length_c   1.000
_cell.angle_alpha   90.00
_cell.angle_beta   90.00
_cell.angle_gamma   90.00
#
_symmetry.space_group_name_H-M   'P 1'
#
loop_
_entity.id
_entity.type
_entity.pdbx_description
1 polymer ?
#
loop_
_entity_poly.entity_id
_entity_poly.type
_entity_poly.pdbx_seq_one_letter_code
_entity_poly.pdbx_strand_id
1 'polypeptide(L)'
;FSNHDRLSGQVWHRGEKVNRFIGYDAGEMKRYERSRQHNETDKKYHNRYPLIEKWGWSRDKCMWEIKAAGLPLPGKSSCFFCPSMTQQEILYLKKYYPDLFQRAVALEENAMPYLKTVKGLGRNYSWKDRFGKE
;
A
#
# COMPACT_ATOMS: atom_id res chain seq x y z
N PHE A 1 -14.88 -11.36 11.18
CA PHE A 1 -14.88 -9.88 11.24
C PHE A 1 -13.77 -9.45 12.20
N SER A 2 -12.96 -8.45 11.82
CA SER A 2 -11.92 -7.90 12.69
C SER A 2 -12.54 -7.04 13.81
N ASN A 3 -11.79 -6.79 14.89
CA ASN A 3 -12.25 -5.85 15.93
C ASN A 3 -12.53 -4.45 15.35
N HIS A 4 -11.80 -4.05 14.31
CA HIS A 4 -12.05 -2.81 13.59
C HIS A 4 -13.46 -2.77 12.98
N ASP A 5 -13.88 -3.84 12.31
CA ASP A 5 -15.22 -3.89 11.67
C ASP A 5 -16.35 -3.81 12.69
N ARG A 6 -16.18 -4.46 13.84
CA ARG A 6 -17.15 -4.42 14.95
C ARG A 6 -17.30 -3.01 15.53
N LEU A 7 -16.19 -2.34 15.83
CA LEU A 7 -16.20 -0.99 16.38
C LEU A 7 -16.74 0.04 15.39
N SER A 8 -16.31 -0.05 14.13
CA SER A 8 -16.81 0.81 13.06
C SER A 8 -18.33 0.63 12.86
N GLY A 9 -18.82 -0.60 12.91
CA GLY A 9 -20.26 -0.91 12.83
C GLY A 9 -21.08 -0.24 13.94
N GLN A 10 -20.57 -0.20 15.17
CA GLN A 10 -21.21 0.48 16.29
C GLN A 10 -21.30 2.01 16.07
N VAL A 11 -20.26 2.63 15.51
CA VAL A 11 -20.25 4.07 15.19
C VAL A 11 -21.28 4.37 14.11
N TRP A 12 -21.31 3.59 13.03
CA TRP A 12 -22.26 3.78 11.93
C TRP A 12 -23.73 3.55 12.34
N HIS A 13 -23.98 2.61 13.26
CA HIS A 13 -25.31 2.40 13.82
C HIS A 13 -25.87 3.63 14.56
N ARG A 14 -24.97 4.46 15.12
CA ARG A 14 -25.35 5.74 15.76
C ARG A 14 -25.48 6.90 14.75
N GLY A 15 -25.31 6.64 13.46
CA GLY A 15 -25.30 7.69 12.43
C GLY A 15 -24.05 8.56 12.42
N GLU A 16 -23.00 8.14 13.15
CA GLU A 16 -21.73 8.85 13.23
C GLU A 16 -20.75 8.35 12.17
N LYS A 17 -19.76 9.20 11.81
CA LYS A 17 -18.66 8.82 10.90
C LYS A 17 -17.42 8.42 11.69
N VAL A 18 -16.71 7.41 11.17
CA VAL A 18 -15.39 7.03 11.68
C VAL A 18 -14.33 7.97 11.10
N ASN A 19 -13.51 8.61 11.94
CA ASN A 19 -12.33 9.36 11.47
C ASN A 19 -11.24 8.39 11.00
N ARG A 20 -10.83 8.52 9.74
CA ARG A 20 -9.77 7.73 9.12
C ARG A 20 -8.60 8.65 8.78
N PHE A 21 -7.45 8.43 9.42
CA PHE A 21 -6.23 9.18 9.15
C PHE A 21 -5.47 8.53 7.98
N ILE A 22 -5.16 9.32 6.96
CA ILE A 22 -4.47 8.88 5.74
C ILE A 22 -3.14 9.62 5.65
N GLY A 23 -2.05 8.87 5.55
CA GLY A 23 -0.68 9.39 5.55
C GLY A 23 -0.18 9.84 4.17
N TYR A 24 -0.99 10.60 3.41
CA TYR A 24 -0.47 11.25 2.21
C TYR A 24 0.46 12.39 2.61
N ASP A 25 1.64 12.44 2.01
CA ASP A 25 2.57 13.55 2.18
C ASP A 25 2.31 14.71 1.19
N ALA A 26 2.96 15.85 1.38
CA ALA A 26 2.76 17.04 0.55
C ALA A 26 3.12 16.85 -0.95
N GLY A 27 3.82 15.79 -1.31
CA GLY A 27 4.08 15.41 -2.70
C GLY A 27 2.90 14.69 -3.37
N GLU A 28 1.90 14.25 -2.60
CA GLU A 28 0.77 13.46 -3.08
C GLU A 28 -0.53 14.27 -3.27
N MET A 29 -0.43 15.57 -3.58
CA MET A 29 -1.57 16.49 -3.67
C MET A 29 -2.70 16.00 -4.58
N LYS A 30 -2.39 15.39 -5.74
CA LYS A 30 -3.42 14.84 -6.66
C LYS A 30 -4.24 13.70 -6.01
N ARG A 31 -3.60 12.89 -5.16
CA ARG A 31 -4.29 11.82 -4.42
C ARG A 31 -5.14 12.40 -3.29
N TYR A 32 -4.59 13.39 -2.59
CA TYR A 32 -5.28 14.12 -1.54
C TYR A 32 -6.56 14.79 -2.08
N GLU A 33 -6.47 15.58 -3.14
CA GLU A 33 -7.61 16.29 -3.74
C GLU A 33 -8.72 15.33 -4.15
N ARG A 34 -8.37 14.24 -4.84
CA ARG A 34 -9.32 13.20 -5.24
C ARG A 34 -9.98 12.54 -4.03
N SER A 35 -9.20 12.21 -3.00
CA SER A 35 -9.71 11.54 -1.81
C SER A 35 -10.56 12.48 -0.96
N ARG A 36 -10.23 13.77 -0.90
CA ARG A 36 -10.99 14.78 -0.19
C ARG A 36 -12.39 14.99 -0.76
N GLN A 37 -12.53 14.97 -2.08
CA GLN A 37 -13.82 15.09 -2.75
C GLN A 37 -14.82 14.01 -2.32
N HIS A 38 -14.35 12.82 -1.97
CA HIS A 38 -15.21 11.74 -1.48
C HIS A 38 -15.70 11.95 -0.03
N ASN A 39 -15.06 12.80 0.77
CA ASN A 39 -15.45 13.03 2.16
C ASN A 39 -16.87 13.60 2.29
N GLU A 40 -17.32 14.40 1.34
CA GLU A 40 -18.63 15.04 1.38
C GLU A 40 -19.75 14.02 1.18
N THR A 41 -19.52 13.02 0.34
CA THR A 41 -20.51 11.99 -0.01
C THR A 41 -20.39 10.71 0.81
N ASP A 42 -19.23 10.46 1.44
CA ASP A 42 -18.99 9.26 2.25
C ASP A 42 -19.78 9.34 3.56
N LYS A 43 -20.74 8.42 3.74
CA LYS A 43 -21.60 8.36 4.93
C LYS A 43 -20.92 7.66 6.11
N LYS A 44 -19.85 6.93 5.89
CA LYS A 44 -19.21 6.07 6.88
C LYS A 44 -17.91 6.65 7.45
N TYR A 45 -17.14 7.32 6.61
CA TYR A 45 -15.81 7.81 6.98
C TYR A 45 -15.68 9.32 6.83
N HIS A 46 -14.83 9.89 7.70
CA HIS A 46 -14.30 11.23 7.55
C HIS A 46 -12.78 11.09 7.44
N ASN A 47 -12.25 11.26 6.24
CA ASN A 47 -10.81 11.16 6.00
C ASN A 47 -10.11 12.43 6.48
N ARG A 48 -9.02 12.26 7.20
CA ARG A 48 -8.12 13.31 7.69
C ARG A 48 -6.73 13.06 7.12
N TYR A 49 -6.03 14.11 6.78
CA TYR A 49 -4.72 14.06 6.12
C TYR A 49 -3.70 14.91 6.88
N PRO A 50 -3.30 14.51 8.09
CA PRO A 50 -2.53 15.36 8.99
C PRO A 50 -1.18 15.81 8.43
N LEU A 51 -0.51 14.97 7.63
CA LEU A 51 0.77 15.31 7.02
C LEU A 51 0.64 16.50 6.04
N ILE A 52 -0.49 16.63 5.35
CA ILE A 52 -0.78 17.75 4.44
C ILE A 52 -1.45 18.90 5.19
N GLU A 53 -2.59 18.63 5.85
CA GLU A 53 -3.49 19.65 6.38
C GLU A 53 -2.94 20.37 7.61
N LYS A 54 -2.19 19.64 8.45
CA LYS A 54 -1.69 20.19 9.72
C LYS A 54 -0.22 20.61 9.62
N TRP A 55 0.60 19.77 8.96
CA TRP A 55 2.05 19.93 9.03
C TRP A 55 2.70 20.32 7.69
N GLY A 56 2.04 20.11 6.56
CA GLY A 56 2.62 20.37 5.24
C GLY A 56 3.90 19.57 4.96
N TRP A 57 4.03 18.36 5.52
CA TRP A 57 5.26 17.59 5.45
C TRP A 57 5.40 16.88 4.11
N SER A 58 6.55 17.08 3.48
CA SER A 58 7.01 16.26 2.36
C SER A 58 7.54 14.92 2.85
N ARG A 59 7.78 13.99 1.92
CA ARG A 59 8.40 12.70 2.21
C ARG A 59 9.76 12.85 2.90
N ASP A 60 10.59 13.79 2.45
CA ASP A 60 11.91 14.05 3.04
C ASP A 60 11.79 14.56 4.48
N LYS A 61 10.82 15.42 4.73
CA LYS A 61 10.55 15.91 6.09
C LYS A 61 10.05 14.77 7.00
N CYS A 62 9.18 13.89 6.51
CA CYS A 62 8.78 12.70 7.26
C CYS A 62 9.98 11.80 7.60
N MET A 63 10.87 11.55 6.64
CA MET A 63 12.08 10.76 6.86
C MET A 63 13.03 11.41 7.87
N TRP A 64 13.16 12.74 7.82
CA TRP A 64 13.97 13.49 8.76
C TRP A 64 13.40 13.37 10.19
N GLU A 65 12.09 13.53 10.37
CA GLU A 65 11.43 13.41 11.68
C GLU A 65 11.58 12.01 12.29
N ILE A 66 11.46 10.95 11.47
CA ILE A 66 11.69 9.58 11.92
C ILE A 66 13.12 9.41 12.45
N LYS A 67 14.11 9.91 11.71
CA LYS A 67 15.52 9.88 12.15
C LYS A 67 15.76 10.72 13.41
N ALA A 68 15.19 11.92 13.48
CA ALA A 68 15.31 12.81 14.63
C ALA A 68 14.69 12.19 15.90
N ALA A 69 13.66 11.36 15.74
CA ALA A 69 13.08 10.57 16.82
C ALA A 69 13.90 9.32 17.21
N GLY A 70 15.06 9.08 16.59
CA GLY A 70 15.90 7.91 16.86
C GLY A 70 15.30 6.59 16.33
N LEU A 71 14.31 6.65 15.45
CA LEU A 71 13.65 5.47 14.90
C LEU A 71 14.32 5.03 13.58
N PRO A 72 14.34 3.71 13.28
CA PRO A 72 14.81 3.22 12.00
C PRO A 72 13.89 3.67 10.87
N LEU A 73 14.46 4.06 9.73
CA LEU A 73 13.65 4.36 8.55
C LEU A 73 12.94 3.08 8.07
N PRO A 74 11.62 3.13 7.87
CA PRO A 74 10.90 2.00 7.31
C PRO A 74 11.34 1.77 5.86
N GLY A 75 11.44 0.50 5.47
CA GLY A 75 11.56 0.11 4.08
C GLY A 75 10.27 0.39 3.31
N LYS A 76 10.27 0.05 2.02
CA LYS A 76 9.06 0.16 1.21
C LYS A 76 7.98 -0.79 1.73
N SER A 77 6.86 -0.24 2.14
CA SER A 77 5.68 -1.02 2.52
C SER A 77 4.95 -1.49 1.26
N SER A 78 5.07 -2.77 0.94
CA SER A 78 4.35 -3.40 -0.17
C SER A 78 4.00 -4.84 0.14
N CYS A 79 2.96 -5.36 -0.53
CA CYS A 79 2.66 -6.78 -0.48
C CYS A 79 3.79 -7.58 -1.14
N PHE A 80 4.04 -8.82 -0.69
CA PHE A 80 5.09 -9.70 -1.24
C PHE A 80 4.89 -10.06 -2.74
N PHE A 81 3.74 -9.78 -3.30
CA PHE A 81 3.39 -9.95 -4.73
C PHE A 81 3.12 -8.62 -5.44
N CYS A 82 3.69 -7.52 -4.97
CA CYS A 82 3.40 -6.19 -5.52
C CYS A 82 3.97 -6.03 -6.94
N PRO A 83 3.14 -5.68 -7.94
CA PRO A 83 3.62 -5.47 -9.33
C PRO A 83 4.59 -4.28 -9.49
N SER A 84 4.72 -3.46 -8.46
CA SER A 84 5.62 -2.30 -8.44
C SER A 84 6.94 -2.57 -7.69
N MET A 85 7.23 -3.84 -7.37
CA MET A 85 8.54 -4.21 -6.81
C MET A 85 9.66 -4.04 -7.84
N THR A 86 10.78 -3.50 -7.40
CA THR A 86 12.02 -3.46 -8.17
C THR A 86 12.63 -4.86 -8.28
N GLN A 87 13.50 -5.07 -9.26
CA GLN A 87 14.20 -6.35 -9.41
C GLN A 87 15.01 -6.72 -8.16
N GLN A 88 15.64 -5.74 -7.53
CA GLN A 88 16.39 -5.95 -6.28
C GLN A 88 15.51 -6.41 -5.13
N GLU A 89 14.31 -5.83 -4.99
CA GLU A 89 13.32 -6.25 -3.99
C GLU A 89 12.82 -7.67 -4.25
N ILE A 90 12.61 -8.05 -5.52
CA ILE A 90 12.20 -9.41 -5.91
C ILE A 90 13.30 -10.42 -5.59
N LEU A 91 14.56 -10.11 -5.91
CA LEU A 91 15.70 -10.95 -5.58
C LEU A 91 15.91 -11.08 -4.07
N TYR A 92 15.72 -9.98 -3.33
CA TYR A 92 15.74 -10.01 -1.88
C TYR A 92 14.64 -10.92 -1.32
N LEU A 93 13.41 -10.79 -1.84
CA LEU A 93 12.28 -11.66 -1.47
C LEU A 93 12.61 -13.13 -1.74
N LYS A 94 13.12 -13.46 -2.95
CA LYS A 94 13.51 -14.83 -3.32
C LYS A 94 14.57 -15.38 -2.36
N LYS A 95 15.58 -14.59 -2.02
CA LYS A 95 16.71 -15.02 -1.18
C LYS A 95 16.34 -15.22 0.29
N TYR A 96 15.58 -14.28 0.87
CA TYR A 96 15.34 -14.27 2.33
C TYR A 96 13.95 -14.78 2.72
N TYR A 97 13.01 -14.83 1.76
CA TYR A 97 11.64 -15.28 1.98
C TYR A 97 11.16 -16.17 0.82
N PRO A 98 11.84 -17.31 0.57
CA PRO A 98 11.59 -18.16 -0.59
C PRO A 98 10.13 -18.64 -0.65
N ASP A 99 9.51 -18.96 0.48
CA ASP A 99 8.11 -19.41 0.52
C ASP A 99 7.15 -18.31 0.02
N LEU A 100 7.40 -17.04 0.39
CA LEU A 100 6.60 -15.92 -0.10
C LEU A 100 6.83 -15.68 -1.59
N PHE A 101 8.07 -15.83 -2.06
CA PHE A 101 8.37 -15.76 -3.49
C PHE A 101 7.63 -16.83 -4.28
N GLN A 102 7.66 -18.08 -3.81
CA GLN A 102 6.93 -19.19 -4.46
C GLN A 102 5.41 -18.95 -4.46
N ARG A 103 4.86 -18.42 -3.36
CA ARG A 103 3.44 -18.03 -3.32
C ARG A 103 3.11 -16.91 -4.32
N ALA A 104 3.99 -15.94 -4.50
CA ALA A 104 3.80 -14.89 -5.51
C ALA A 104 3.83 -15.47 -6.93
N VAL A 105 4.76 -16.39 -7.22
CA VAL A 105 4.83 -17.11 -8.50
C VAL A 105 3.56 -17.94 -8.74
N ALA A 106 3.06 -18.65 -7.73
CA ALA A 106 1.82 -19.42 -7.85
C ALA A 106 0.60 -18.52 -8.12
N LEU A 107 0.52 -17.34 -7.49
CA LEU A 107 -0.51 -16.35 -7.81
C LEU A 107 -0.42 -15.86 -9.25
N GLU A 108 0.79 -15.61 -9.75
CA GLU A 108 1.03 -15.24 -11.15
C GLU A 108 0.56 -16.34 -12.09
N GLU A 109 0.94 -17.59 -11.86
CA GLU A 109 0.54 -18.74 -12.69
C GLU A 109 -0.97 -18.93 -12.74
N ASN A 110 -1.65 -18.81 -11.61
CA ASN A 110 -3.11 -18.88 -11.54
C ASN A 110 -3.79 -17.74 -12.32
N ALA A 111 -3.17 -16.56 -12.38
CA ALA A 111 -3.70 -15.42 -13.12
C ALA A 111 -3.39 -15.50 -14.64
N MET A 112 -2.32 -16.19 -15.06
CA MET A 112 -1.85 -16.20 -16.46
C MET A 112 -2.94 -16.46 -17.50
N PRO A 113 -3.87 -17.43 -17.33
CA PRO A 113 -4.92 -17.69 -18.33
C PRO A 113 -5.89 -16.53 -18.54
N TYR A 114 -5.96 -15.60 -17.59
CA TYR A 114 -6.89 -14.46 -17.58
C TYR A 114 -6.22 -13.13 -17.96
N LEU A 115 -4.88 -13.10 -18.08
CA LEU A 115 -4.14 -11.88 -18.42
C LEU A 115 -4.27 -11.56 -19.91
N LYS A 116 -4.68 -10.33 -20.23
CA LYS A 116 -4.85 -9.85 -21.61
C LYS A 116 -3.76 -8.88 -22.03
N THR A 117 -3.37 -7.97 -21.13
CA THR A 117 -2.48 -6.84 -21.44
C THR A 117 -1.15 -6.86 -20.73
N VAL A 118 -1.03 -7.65 -19.66
CA VAL A 118 0.19 -7.79 -18.88
C VAL A 118 0.74 -9.21 -18.99
N LYS A 119 2.05 -9.37 -18.87
CA LYS A 119 2.76 -10.64 -19.03
C LYS A 119 3.01 -11.37 -17.70
N GLY A 120 2.57 -10.81 -16.59
CA GLY A 120 2.75 -11.36 -15.25
C GLY A 120 2.84 -10.26 -14.19
N LEU A 121 3.30 -10.58 -12.99
CA LEU A 121 3.46 -9.65 -11.87
C LEU A 121 4.40 -8.48 -12.21
N GLY A 122 5.41 -8.69 -13.04
CA GLY A 122 6.27 -7.63 -13.54
C GLY A 122 5.65 -6.75 -14.61
N ARG A 123 4.36 -6.89 -14.91
CA ARG A 123 3.59 -6.25 -15.98
C ARG A 123 4.11 -6.60 -17.39
N ASN A 124 5.36 -6.24 -17.72
CA ASN A 124 6.00 -6.51 -19.00
C ASN A 124 6.78 -7.84 -19.02
N TYR A 125 6.86 -8.54 -17.90
CA TYR A 125 7.52 -9.83 -17.75
C TYR A 125 6.88 -10.65 -16.64
N SER A 126 7.06 -11.98 -16.71
CA SER A 126 6.68 -12.90 -15.63
C SER A 126 7.81 -13.01 -14.60
N TRP A 127 7.45 -13.02 -13.32
CA TRP A 127 8.41 -13.29 -12.24
C TRP A 127 8.96 -14.71 -12.33
N LYS A 128 8.10 -15.68 -12.70
CA LYS A 128 8.50 -17.07 -12.91
C LYS A 128 9.60 -17.18 -13.96
N ASP A 129 9.39 -16.59 -15.14
CA ASP A 129 10.33 -16.73 -16.26
C ASP A 129 11.66 -16.02 -15.98
N ARG A 130 11.60 -14.88 -15.32
CA ARG A 130 12.77 -14.03 -15.10
C ARG A 130 13.57 -14.38 -13.86
N PHE A 131 12.91 -14.82 -12.79
CA PHE A 131 13.52 -15.05 -11.48
C PHE A 131 13.29 -16.48 -10.94
N GLY A 132 12.44 -17.29 -11.59
CA GLY A 132 12.08 -18.63 -11.13
C GLY A 132 13.19 -19.67 -11.37
N LYS A 133 14.09 -19.41 -12.32
CA LYS A 133 15.22 -20.32 -12.57
C LYS A 133 16.24 -20.19 -11.44
N GLU A 134 16.75 -21.33 -10.97
CA GLU A 134 17.84 -21.46 -10.01
C GLU A 134 19.14 -20.86 -10.55
#